data_d276d12e5be80785b000b8fde60d69db
#
_entry.id   d276d12e5be80785b000b8fde60d69db
#
_cell.length_a   1.000
_cell.length_b   1.000
_cell.length_c   1.000
_cell.angle_alpha   90.00
_cell.angle_beta   90.00
_cell.angle_gamma   90.00
#
_symmetry.space_group_name_H-M   'P 1'
#
loop_
_entity.id
_entity.type
_entity.pdbx_description
1 polymer ?
#
loop_
_entity_poly.entity_id
_entity_poly.type
_entity_poly.pdbx_seq_one_letter_code
_entity_poly.pdbx_strand_id
1 'polypeptide(L)'
;MRAPTAKMVKQIESKFAFKEDLDAAGDKLVVVDFSATWCGPCKMIKPFFHSLSEKYSNVVFLEVDVDDCQDVASECEVKCMPTFQFFKKGQKVGEFSGAYKEKLEATINELV
;
A
#
# COMPACT_ATOMS: atom_id res chain seq x y z
N MET A 1 13.57 -4.12 -23.50
CA MET A 1 13.40 -4.58 -22.75
C MET A 1 13.20 -3.95 -21.62
N ARG A 2 12.87 -4.01 -21.03
CA ARG A 2 12.63 -3.39 -20.06
C ARG A 2 13.15 -3.85 -18.86
N ALA A 3 13.36 -3.09 -18.10
CA ALA A 3 13.91 -3.40 -16.95
C ALA A 3 12.93 -4.02 -16.20
N PRO A 4 13.18 -4.82 -15.63
CA PRO A 4 12.28 -5.54 -15.01
C PRO A 4 11.92 -5.00 -13.81
N THR A 5 12.31 -4.65 -13.24
CA THR A 5 11.97 -4.35 -12.13
C THR A 5 11.25 -3.71 -11.67
N ALA A 6 10.91 -3.57 -11.96
CA ALA A 6 10.18 -3.06 -11.62
C ALA A 6 9.76 -2.57 -10.46
N LYS A 7 9.69 -1.53 -10.24
CA LYS A 7 9.22 -1.02 -9.25
C LYS A 7 7.79 -1.04 -9.39
N MET A 8 7.07 -1.97 -9.11
CA MET A 8 5.62 -2.05 -9.16
C MET A 8 4.97 -1.36 -7.97
N VAL A 9 5.76 -0.99 -6.98
CA VAL A 9 5.25 -0.26 -5.82
C VAL A 9 5.59 1.21 -6.01
N LYS A 10 4.59 2.08 -5.92
CA LYS A 10 4.80 3.49 -6.09
C LYS A 10 4.83 4.19 -4.74
N GLN A 11 5.82 5.03 -4.53
CA GLN A 11 5.93 5.80 -3.31
C GLN A 11 5.07 7.05 -3.43
N ILE A 12 4.22 7.28 -2.45
CA ILE A 12 3.35 8.46 -2.43
C ILE A 12 4.12 9.60 -1.77
N GLU A 13 4.13 10.76 -2.39
CA GLU A 13 4.89 11.89 -1.85
C GLU A 13 4.01 13.05 -1.39
N SER A 14 2.72 12.98 -1.61
CA SER A 14 1.84 14.05 -1.19
C SER A 14 0.40 13.55 -1.15
N LYS A 15 -0.44 14.32 -0.47
CA LYS A 15 -1.86 14.01 -0.41
C LYS A 15 -2.48 14.09 -1.80
N PHE A 16 -2.04 15.03 -2.60
CA PHE A 16 -2.56 15.18 -3.96
C PHE A 16 -2.22 13.94 -4.79
N ALA A 17 -0.96 13.47 -4.69
CA ALA A 17 -0.56 12.28 -5.43
C ALA A 17 -1.35 11.05 -4.97
N PHE A 18 -1.65 10.97 -3.68
CA PHE A 18 -2.42 9.86 -3.15
C PHE A 18 -3.81 9.80 -3.80
N LYS A 19 -4.49 10.96 -3.83
CA LYS A 19 -5.81 11.02 -4.45
C LYS A 19 -5.77 10.73 -5.92
N GLU A 20 -4.75 11.25 -6.62
CA GLU A 20 -4.61 11.00 -8.03
C GLU A 20 -4.44 9.52 -8.33
N ASP A 21 -3.63 8.84 -7.53
CA ASP A 21 -3.37 7.44 -7.78
C ASP A 21 -4.59 6.57 -7.45
N LEU A 22 -5.36 6.95 -6.45
CA LEU A 22 -6.59 6.23 -6.17
C LEU A 22 -7.56 6.36 -7.34
N ASP A 23 -7.67 7.58 -7.88
CA ASP A 23 -8.57 7.82 -9.01
C ASP A 23 -8.10 7.11 -10.26
N ALA A 24 -6.78 7.12 -10.50
CA ALA A 24 -6.23 6.52 -11.71
C ALA A 24 -6.37 4.99 -11.71
N ALA A 25 -6.51 4.39 -10.53
CA ALA A 25 -6.64 2.95 -10.44
C ALA A 25 -7.98 2.45 -10.97
N GLY A 26 -8.99 3.32 -11.01
CA GLY A 26 -10.30 2.92 -11.50
C GLY A 26 -10.91 1.83 -10.64
N ASP A 27 -11.24 0.70 -11.26
CA ASP A 27 -11.86 -0.42 -10.54
C ASP A 27 -10.87 -1.36 -9.90
N LYS A 28 -9.59 -1.14 -10.12
CA LYS A 28 -8.59 -2.04 -9.56
C LYS A 28 -8.48 -1.89 -8.05
N LEU A 29 -8.11 -2.98 -7.41
CA LEU A 29 -7.83 -2.92 -5.97
C LEU A 29 -6.55 -2.14 -5.75
N VAL A 30 -6.54 -1.24 -4.78
CA VAL A 30 -5.36 -0.49 -4.39
C VAL A 30 -4.99 -0.89 -2.98
N VAL A 31 -3.75 -1.33 -2.78
CA VAL A 31 -3.23 -1.69 -1.47
C VAL A 31 -2.24 -0.63 -1.05
N VAL A 32 -2.45 -0.02 0.10
CA VAL A 32 -1.59 1.04 0.60
C VAL A 32 -0.88 0.57 1.85
N ASP A 33 0.45 0.62 1.82
CA ASP A 33 1.29 0.26 2.96
C ASP A 33 1.73 1.54 3.66
N PHE A 34 1.22 1.76 4.86
CA PHE A 34 1.66 2.90 5.68
C PHE A 34 2.80 2.42 6.57
N SER A 35 3.96 3.00 6.39
CA SER A 35 5.16 2.56 7.09
C SER A 35 5.99 3.74 7.55
N ALA A 36 7.08 3.45 8.25
CA ALA A 36 8.03 4.45 8.69
C ALA A 36 9.42 3.86 8.62
N THR A 37 10.42 4.70 8.39
CA THR A 37 11.79 4.22 8.24
C THR A 37 12.35 3.62 9.53
N TRP A 38 11.82 4.07 10.69
CA TRP A 38 12.30 3.57 11.98
C TRP A 38 11.56 2.31 12.45
N CYS A 39 10.65 1.83 11.68
CA CYS A 39 9.78 0.73 12.09
C CYS A 39 10.38 -0.61 11.65
N GLY A 40 10.76 -1.44 12.61
CA GLY A 40 11.34 -2.76 12.32
C GLY A 40 10.40 -3.69 11.56
N PRO A 41 9.16 -3.91 12.07
CA PRO A 41 8.23 -4.79 11.35
C PRO A 41 7.92 -4.30 9.94
N CYS A 42 7.92 -2.98 9.73
CA CYS A 42 7.70 -2.43 8.40
C CYS A 42 8.79 -2.89 7.44
N LYS A 43 10.05 -2.82 7.91
CA LYS A 43 11.17 -3.25 7.09
C LYS A 43 11.11 -4.74 6.80
N MET A 44 10.63 -5.50 7.76
CA MET A 44 10.56 -6.95 7.61
C MET A 44 9.59 -7.36 6.51
N ILE A 45 8.44 -6.71 6.42
CA ILE A 45 7.42 -7.11 5.46
C ILE A 45 7.60 -6.43 4.09
N LYS A 46 8.46 -5.41 4.03
CA LYS A 46 8.62 -4.65 2.78
C LYS A 46 8.99 -5.51 1.57
N PRO A 47 9.97 -6.41 1.67
CA PRO A 47 10.30 -7.24 0.50
C PRO A 47 9.11 -8.10 0.04
N PHE A 48 8.33 -8.58 1.00
CA PHE A 48 7.17 -9.39 0.66
C PHE A 48 6.10 -8.55 -0.03
N PHE A 49 5.88 -7.33 0.46
CA PHE A 49 4.93 -6.41 -0.16
C PHE A 49 5.32 -6.13 -1.61
N HIS A 50 6.62 -5.89 -1.83
CA HIS A 50 7.11 -5.65 -3.18
C HIS A 50 6.98 -6.88 -4.07
N SER A 51 7.21 -8.08 -3.53
CA SER A 51 7.06 -9.29 -4.32
C SER A 51 5.60 -9.52 -4.71
N LEU A 52 4.67 -9.14 -3.85
CA LEU A 52 3.25 -9.27 -4.18
C LEU A 52 2.87 -8.36 -5.34
N SER A 53 3.51 -7.19 -5.44
CA SER A 53 3.23 -6.27 -6.54
C SER A 53 3.59 -6.89 -7.89
N GLU A 54 4.59 -7.76 -7.90
CA GLU A 54 4.95 -8.46 -9.12
C GLU A 54 4.01 -9.61 -9.42
N LYS A 55 3.47 -10.23 -8.37
CA LYS A 55 2.59 -11.36 -8.53
C LYS A 55 1.17 -10.94 -8.94
N TYR A 56 0.70 -9.84 -8.40
CA TYR A 56 -0.66 -9.36 -8.66
C TYR A 56 -0.62 -8.13 -9.55
N SER A 57 -0.41 -8.33 -10.84
CA SER A 57 -0.21 -7.22 -11.76
C SER A 57 -1.46 -6.37 -11.98
N ASN A 58 -2.62 -6.89 -11.60
CA ASN A 58 -3.87 -6.14 -11.73
C ASN A 58 -4.24 -5.39 -10.45
N VAL A 59 -3.34 -5.35 -9.48
CA VAL A 59 -3.55 -4.64 -8.22
C VAL A 59 -2.52 -3.52 -8.15
N VAL A 60 -2.94 -2.36 -7.67
CA VAL A 60 -2.06 -1.19 -7.53
C VAL A 60 -1.48 -1.20 -6.13
N PHE A 61 -0.16 -1.09 -6.02
CA PHE A 61 0.54 -1.12 -4.74
C PHE A 61 1.17 0.24 -4.46
N LEU A 62 0.76 0.87 -3.37
CA LEU A 62 1.25 2.19 -2.97
C LEU A 62 1.90 2.12 -1.61
N GLU A 63 2.90 2.96 -1.39
CA GLU A 63 3.59 3.01 -0.12
C GLU A 63 3.60 4.44 0.38
N VAL A 64 3.23 4.65 1.64
CA VAL A 64 3.19 5.97 2.25
C VAL A 64 4.09 5.95 3.49
N ASP A 65 5.05 6.87 3.52
CA ASP A 65 5.87 7.06 4.71
C ASP A 65 5.11 8.05 5.60
N VAL A 66 4.73 7.60 6.79
CA VAL A 66 3.87 8.43 7.65
C VAL A 66 4.56 9.69 8.14
N ASP A 67 5.88 9.71 8.17
CA ASP A 67 6.61 10.90 8.59
C ASP A 67 6.68 11.93 7.47
N ASP A 68 6.80 11.47 6.23
CA ASP A 68 6.84 12.36 5.08
C ASP A 68 5.45 12.86 4.70
N CYS A 69 4.44 12.05 4.90
CA CYS A 69 3.08 12.38 4.50
C CYS A 69 2.15 12.30 5.70
N GLN A 70 2.40 13.15 6.68
CA GLN A 70 1.63 13.14 7.92
C GLN A 70 0.16 13.43 7.70
N ASP A 71 -0.14 14.29 6.72
CA ASP A 71 -1.52 14.62 6.42
C ASP A 71 -2.29 13.41 5.88
N VAL A 72 -1.66 12.62 5.02
CA VAL A 72 -2.31 11.43 4.49
C VAL A 72 -2.53 10.41 5.61
N ALA A 73 -1.51 10.19 6.44
CA ALA A 73 -1.61 9.24 7.53
C ALA A 73 -2.71 9.65 8.52
N SER A 74 -2.79 10.94 8.79
CA SER A 74 -3.79 11.46 9.71
C SER A 74 -5.21 11.30 9.16
N GLU A 75 -5.40 11.63 7.89
CA GLU A 75 -6.72 11.50 7.28
C GLU A 75 -7.16 10.05 7.18
N CYS A 76 -6.22 9.15 6.98
CA CYS A 76 -6.53 7.74 6.92
C CYS A 76 -6.58 7.09 8.30
N GLU A 77 -6.37 7.90 9.34
CA GLU A 77 -6.46 7.44 10.72
C GLU A 77 -5.51 6.30 11.05
N VAL A 78 -4.29 6.41 10.55
CA VAL A 78 -3.27 5.38 10.79
C VAL A 78 -2.64 5.62 12.16
N LYS A 79 -2.68 4.62 13.03
CA LYS A 79 -2.13 4.74 14.38
C LYS A 79 -1.01 3.77 14.68
N CYS A 80 -0.90 2.72 13.90
CA CYS A 80 0.14 1.71 14.09
C CYS A 80 0.80 1.41 12.76
N MET A 81 2.04 0.98 12.78
CA MET A 81 2.74 0.61 11.54
C MET A 81 3.29 -0.80 11.65
N PRO A 82 3.28 -1.55 10.55
CA PRO A 82 2.69 -1.15 9.29
C PRO A 82 1.17 -1.28 9.34
N THR A 83 0.48 -0.45 8.60
CA THR A 83 -0.96 -0.57 8.41
C THR A 83 -1.20 -0.73 6.93
N PHE A 84 -2.03 -1.68 6.55
CA PHE A 84 -2.39 -1.90 5.16
C PHE A 84 -3.86 -1.53 4.98
N GLN A 85 -4.12 -0.62 4.06
CA GLN A 85 -5.48 -0.23 3.74
C GLN A 85 -5.75 -0.59 2.29
N PHE A 86 -6.98 -1.03 2.03
CA PHE A 86 -7.38 -1.52 0.73
C PHE A 86 -8.51 -0.64 0.20
N PHE A 87 -8.34 -0.18 -1.04
CA PHE A 87 -9.31 0.75 -1.63
C PHE A 87 -9.81 0.23 -2.96
N LYS A 88 -11.06 0.51 -3.26
CA LYS A 88 -11.64 0.25 -4.57
C LYS A 88 -12.54 1.42 -4.92
N LYS A 89 -12.34 1.98 -6.12
CA LYS A 89 -13.11 3.12 -6.58
C LYS A 89 -13.06 4.26 -5.58
N GLY A 90 -11.88 4.46 -4.98
CA GLY A 90 -11.67 5.56 -4.05
C GLY A 90 -12.21 5.32 -2.64
N GLN A 91 -12.77 4.15 -2.37
CA GLN A 91 -13.34 3.88 -1.05
C GLN A 91 -12.58 2.77 -0.34
N LYS A 92 -12.40 2.92 0.96
CA LYS A 92 -11.70 1.91 1.73
C LYS A 92 -12.60 0.69 1.89
N VAL A 93 -12.10 -0.46 1.49
CA VAL A 93 -12.84 -1.72 1.57
C VAL A 93 -12.22 -2.70 2.55
N GLY A 94 -11.07 -2.39 3.12
CA GLY A 94 -10.45 -3.25 4.11
C GLY A 94 -9.27 -2.57 4.77
N GLU A 95 -8.84 -3.11 5.90
CA GLU A 95 -7.74 -2.55 6.66
C GLU A 95 -7.28 -3.51 7.74
N PHE A 96 -5.97 -3.57 7.96
CA PHE A 96 -5.44 -4.23 9.16
C PHE A 96 -4.05 -3.69 9.46
N SER A 97 -3.58 -3.86 10.70
CA SER A 97 -2.27 -3.43 11.11
C SER A 97 -1.44 -4.65 11.49
N GLY A 98 -0.13 -4.55 11.31
CA GLY A 98 0.80 -5.60 11.68
C GLY A 98 1.46 -6.23 10.46
N ALA A 99 2.65 -6.78 10.68
CA ALA A 99 3.44 -7.37 9.59
C ALA A 99 3.09 -8.84 9.41
N TYR A 100 1.86 -9.10 9.00
CA TYR A 100 1.35 -10.46 8.82
C TYR A 100 1.28 -10.80 7.34
N LYS A 101 2.29 -11.49 6.85
CA LYS A 101 2.41 -11.80 5.42
C LYS A 101 1.22 -12.57 4.88
N GLU A 102 0.82 -13.61 5.59
CA GLU A 102 -0.27 -14.44 5.11
C GLU A 102 -1.59 -13.68 5.07
N LYS A 103 -1.80 -12.84 6.07
CA LYS A 103 -3.02 -12.04 6.11
C LYS A 103 -3.05 -11.03 4.98
N LEU A 104 -1.89 -10.46 4.66
CA LEU A 104 -1.79 -9.48 3.58
C LEU A 104 -2.19 -10.12 2.26
N GLU A 105 -1.59 -11.26 1.94
CA GLU A 105 -1.91 -11.90 0.67
C GLU A 105 -3.34 -12.44 0.64
N ALA A 106 -3.82 -12.98 1.76
CA ALA A 106 -5.19 -13.49 1.82
C ALA A 106 -6.20 -12.37 1.61
N THR A 107 -5.93 -11.19 2.16
CA THR A 107 -6.83 -10.06 2.03
C THR A 107 -6.86 -9.57 0.58
N ILE A 108 -5.69 -9.55 -0.09
CA ILE A 108 -5.65 -9.18 -1.49
C ILE A 108 -6.52 -10.15 -2.31
N ASN A 109 -6.36 -11.44 -2.08
CA ASN A 109 -7.13 -12.45 -2.81
C ASN A 109 -8.62 -12.31 -2.57
N GLU A 110 -8.99 -11.93 -1.36
CA GLU A 110 -10.39 -11.79 -1.01
C GLU A 110 -11.02 -10.57 -1.69
N LEU A 111 -10.29 -9.48 -1.79
CA LEU A 111 -10.85 -8.22 -2.25
C LEU A 111 -10.66 -7.98 -3.75
N VAL A 112 -9.70 -8.66 -4.35
CA VAL A 112 -9.48 -8.45 -5.78
C VAL A 112 -10.61 -9.09 -6.58
#